data_bfdee4f48fb964f0983f70e789414047
#
_entry.id   bfdee4f48fb964f0983f70e789414047
#
_cell.length_a   1.000
_cell.length_b   1.000
_cell.length_c   1.000
_cell.angle_alpha   90.00
_cell.angle_beta   90.00
_cell.angle_gamma   90.00
#
_symmetry.space_group_name_H-M   'P 1'
#
loop_
_entity.id
_entity.type
_entity.pdbx_description
1 polymer ?
#
loop_
_entity_poly.entity_id
_entity_poly.type
_entity_poly.pdbx_seq_one_letter_code
_entity_poly.pdbx_strand_id
1 'polypeptide(L)'
;VCPFVLGSCADWDDWKYDVEKPQTIAQYEYLNDYAPLKEYLDRGAHPGFKVSAALGADEFNQQGPLFRLAAHNFDEIVAGNAMKMASCVNDEGVMDFSKVSSFVSAAEDAGLTVYGHTLAWHAQQPSKYLNGLIKDKELPPAEENPGLIITAGAPKKDTWEYEIYYDLDKPLQAGKTYEISLNVRGTNPGTIDFWP
;
A
#
# COMPACT_ATOMS: atom_id res chain seq x y z
N VAL A 1 69.05 40.02 22.30
CA VAL A 1 67.70 39.51 21.82
C VAL A 1 67.61 38.05 22.22
N CYS A 2 66.91 37.72 23.29
CA CYS A 2 66.74 36.39 23.80
C CYS A 2 65.46 35.78 23.15
N PRO A 3 65.50 34.69 22.46
CA PRO A 3 64.28 34.04 22.00
C PRO A 3 63.61 33.29 23.17
N PHE A 4 62.44 33.74 23.57
CA PHE A 4 61.57 32.98 24.45
C PHE A 4 61.03 31.79 23.64
N VAL A 5 61.52 30.59 23.94
CA VAL A 5 60.89 29.35 23.52
C VAL A 5 59.81 29.03 24.56
N LEU A 6 58.56 29.32 24.24
CA LEU A 6 57.41 28.79 24.97
C LEU A 6 57.27 27.30 24.64
N GLY A 7 57.92 26.46 25.43
CA GLY A 7 57.62 25.02 25.42
C GLY A 7 56.24 24.81 26.07
N SER A 8 55.24 24.61 25.30
CA SER A 8 53.96 24.09 25.79
C SER A 8 54.16 22.58 26.06
N CYS A 9 54.48 22.25 27.30
CA CYS A 9 54.34 20.88 27.80
C CYS A 9 52.85 20.67 28.14
N ALA A 10 52.03 20.51 27.12
CA ALA A 10 50.73 19.88 27.32
C ALA A 10 50.97 18.39 27.22
N ASP A 11 50.92 17.71 28.34
CA ASP A 11 50.95 16.27 28.40
C ASP A 11 49.55 15.80 28.02
N TRP A 12 49.41 15.44 26.72
CA TRP A 12 48.14 15.00 26.16
C TRP A 12 47.76 13.57 26.59
N ASP A 13 48.68 12.83 27.21
CA ASP A 13 48.45 11.47 27.69
C ASP A 13 47.65 11.39 28.98
N ASP A 14 47.54 12.51 29.75
CA ASP A 14 46.77 12.55 30.98
C ASP A 14 45.26 12.88 30.76
N TRP A 15 44.87 13.19 29.56
CA TRP A 15 43.48 13.48 29.23
C TRP A 15 42.75 12.20 28.90
N LYS A 16 42.72 11.27 29.82
CA LYS A 16 41.78 10.14 29.76
C LYS A 16 40.42 10.67 30.15
N TYR A 17 39.66 11.05 29.15
CA TYR A 17 38.23 11.24 29.31
C TYR A 17 37.63 9.85 29.51
N ASP A 18 37.45 9.42 30.74
CA ASP A 18 36.59 8.31 31.10
C ASP A 18 35.14 8.80 30.91
N VAL A 19 34.69 8.80 29.68
CA VAL A 19 33.29 9.08 29.38
C VAL A 19 32.52 7.82 29.68
N GLU A 20 31.98 7.73 30.89
CA GLU A 20 31.02 6.67 31.20
C GLU A 20 29.85 6.76 30.22
N LYS A 21 29.56 5.63 29.57
CA LYS A 21 28.41 5.54 28.67
C LYS A 21 27.14 5.79 29.46
N PRO A 22 26.25 6.73 29.04
CA PRO A 22 25.01 6.98 29.74
C PRO A 22 24.23 5.67 29.97
N GLN A 23 23.70 5.47 31.17
CA GLN A 23 22.96 4.26 31.54
C GLN A 23 21.77 4.01 30.61
N THR A 24 21.16 5.06 30.06
CA THR A 24 20.08 5.00 29.06
C THR A 24 20.49 4.29 27.77
N ILE A 25 21.80 4.24 27.47
CA ILE A 25 22.36 3.51 26.33
C ILE A 25 22.91 2.16 26.77
N ALA A 26 23.70 2.15 27.88
CA ALA A 26 24.36 0.95 28.38
C ALA A 26 23.37 -0.18 28.69
N GLN A 27 22.19 0.12 29.21
CA GLN A 27 21.15 -0.87 29.53
C GLN A 27 20.65 -1.66 28.32
N TYR A 28 20.87 -1.19 27.08
CA TYR A 28 20.44 -1.85 25.85
C TYR A 28 21.60 -2.45 25.06
N GLU A 29 22.83 -2.38 25.54
CA GLU A 29 24.01 -2.91 24.82
C GLU A 29 23.93 -4.40 24.55
N TYR A 30 23.27 -5.15 25.41
CA TYR A 30 23.06 -6.60 25.22
C TYR A 30 22.30 -6.91 23.91
N LEU A 31 21.55 -5.92 23.35
CA LEU A 31 20.88 -6.10 22.06
C LEU A 31 21.85 -6.23 20.89
N ASN A 32 23.09 -5.74 21.04
CA ASN A 32 24.12 -5.88 20.02
C ASN A 32 24.66 -7.32 19.88
N ASP A 33 24.37 -8.18 20.88
CA ASP A 33 24.78 -9.58 20.86
C ASP A 33 23.82 -10.45 20.01
N TYR A 34 22.69 -9.90 19.59
CA TYR A 34 21.73 -10.60 18.76
C TYR A 34 22.01 -10.38 17.26
N ALA A 35 21.82 -11.47 16.50
CA ALA A 35 21.82 -11.40 15.05
C ALA A 35 20.60 -10.63 14.52
N PRO A 36 20.62 -10.15 13.26
CA PRO A 36 19.44 -9.57 12.60
C PRO A 36 18.22 -10.50 12.67
N LEU A 37 17.02 -9.94 12.84
CA LEU A 37 15.79 -10.73 12.99
C LEU A 37 15.59 -11.73 11.84
N LYS A 38 15.92 -11.34 10.61
CA LYS A 38 15.80 -12.20 9.42
C LYS A 38 16.72 -13.41 9.43
N GLU A 39 17.78 -13.42 10.24
CA GLU A 39 18.72 -14.54 10.35
C GLU A 39 18.23 -15.65 11.28
N TYR A 40 17.24 -15.36 12.14
CA TYR A 40 16.62 -16.38 12.99
C TYR A 40 15.60 -17.25 12.24
N LEU A 41 15.28 -16.92 10.99
CA LEU A 41 14.39 -17.71 10.17
C LEU A 41 15.13 -18.90 9.57
N ASP A 42 14.62 -20.11 9.77
CA ASP A 42 15.10 -21.30 9.08
C ASP A 42 14.72 -21.26 7.60
N ARG A 43 15.67 -20.81 6.77
CA ARG A 43 15.49 -20.68 5.31
C ARG A 43 15.39 -22.04 4.62
N GLY A 44 15.89 -23.11 5.22
CA GLY A 44 15.78 -24.47 4.69
C GLY A 44 14.35 -24.98 4.81
N ALA A 45 13.73 -24.75 5.99
CA ALA A 45 12.33 -25.13 6.23
C ALA A 45 11.33 -24.16 5.57
N HIS A 46 11.69 -22.88 5.43
CA HIS A 46 10.78 -21.81 4.96
C HIS A 46 11.43 -20.92 3.90
N PRO A 47 11.79 -21.45 2.71
CA PRO A 47 12.58 -20.72 1.71
C PRO A 47 11.85 -19.52 1.10
N GLY A 48 10.52 -19.51 1.11
CA GLY A 48 9.70 -18.41 0.57
C GLY A 48 9.20 -17.41 1.61
N PHE A 49 9.48 -17.65 2.91
CA PHE A 49 9.01 -16.76 3.95
C PHE A 49 9.90 -15.53 4.07
N LYS A 50 9.31 -14.35 4.26
CA LYS A 50 10.01 -13.08 4.47
C LYS A 50 9.63 -12.49 5.80
N VAL A 51 10.63 -12.02 6.54
CA VAL A 51 10.42 -11.20 7.74
C VAL A 51 10.18 -9.78 7.26
N SER A 52 9.02 -9.23 7.56
CA SER A 52 8.58 -7.94 7.02
C SER A 52 8.15 -6.95 8.10
N ALA A 53 8.26 -5.66 7.80
CA ALA A 53 7.78 -4.59 8.66
C ALA A 53 7.06 -3.50 7.86
N ALA A 54 6.01 -2.89 8.46
CA ALA A 54 5.37 -1.70 7.93
C ALA A 54 6.05 -0.45 8.53
N LEU A 55 6.47 0.47 7.67
CA LEU A 55 7.25 1.65 8.03
C LEU A 55 6.63 2.92 7.47
N GLY A 56 6.87 4.06 8.14
CA GLY A 56 6.54 5.38 7.60
C GLY A 56 7.43 5.71 6.40
N ALA A 57 6.82 6.01 5.25
CA ALA A 57 7.58 6.29 4.03
C ALA A 57 8.45 7.56 4.17
N ASP A 58 7.97 8.58 4.87
CA ASP A 58 8.73 9.83 5.06
C ASP A 58 10.01 9.61 5.85
N GLU A 59 9.94 8.84 6.93
CA GLU A 59 11.09 8.53 7.77
C GLU A 59 12.06 7.56 7.07
N PHE A 60 11.53 6.58 6.35
CA PHE A 60 12.34 5.64 5.59
C PHE A 60 13.12 6.33 4.47
N ASN A 61 12.47 7.24 3.73
CA ASN A 61 13.09 7.98 2.63
C ASN A 61 14.21 8.94 3.07
N GLN A 62 14.26 9.31 4.36
CA GLN A 62 15.36 10.07 4.92
C GLN A 62 16.66 9.25 5.07
N GLN A 63 16.59 7.93 4.90
CA GLN A 63 17.71 7.00 5.03
C GLN A 63 18.47 7.12 6.38
N GLY A 64 17.74 7.51 7.42
CA GLY A 64 18.24 7.69 8.77
C GLY A 64 18.34 6.37 9.57
N PRO A 65 18.26 6.42 10.91
CA PRO A 65 18.34 5.24 11.77
C PRO A 65 17.29 4.18 11.46
N LEU A 66 16.04 4.59 11.15
CA LEU A 66 14.96 3.67 10.81
C LEU A 66 15.27 2.87 9.54
N PHE A 67 15.79 3.53 8.50
CA PHE A 67 16.21 2.87 7.26
C PHE A 67 17.28 1.81 7.53
N ARG A 68 18.34 2.17 8.27
CA ARG A 68 19.41 1.22 8.61
C ARG A 68 18.92 0.04 9.45
N LEU A 69 18.04 0.29 10.41
CA LEU A 69 17.43 -0.76 11.22
C LEU A 69 16.59 -1.71 10.37
N ALA A 70 15.80 -1.16 9.44
CA ALA A 70 14.99 -1.94 8.52
C ALA A 70 15.83 -2.80 7.60
N ALA A 71 16.83 -2.23 6.94
CA ALA A 71 17.72 -2.93 6.03
C ALA A 71 18.49 -4.07 6.74
N HIS A 72 18.85 -3.87 8.01
CA HIS A 72 19.55 -4.85 8.80
C HIS A 72 18.67 -6.04 9.19
N ASN A 73 17.42 -5.79 9.61
CA ASN A 73 16.59 -6.79 10.28
C ASN A 73 15.55 -7.48 9.40
N PHE A 74 15.14 -6.89 8.28
CA PHE A 74 14.02 -7.38 7.48
C PHE A 74 14.42 -7.76 6.05
N ASP A 75 13.62 -8.62 5.43
CA ASP A 75 13.72 -8.99 4.02
C ASP A 75 12.84 -8.09 3.15
N GLU A 76 11.72 -7.64 3.74
CA GLU A 76 10.66 -6.95 3.04
C GLU A 76 10.09 -5.83 3.89
N ILE A 77 9.63 -4.78 3.23
CA ILE A 77 8.99 -3.64 3.90
C ILE A 77 7.70 -3.24 3.22
N VAL A 78 6.83 -2.57 3.99
CA VAL A 78 5.57 -2.01 3.52
C VAL A 78 5.56 -0.51 3.83
N ALA A 79 5.14 0.31 2.88
CA ALA A 79 5.16 1.77 2.99
C ALA A 79 4.02 2.36 3.87
N GLY A 80 3.49 1.61 4.81
CA GLY A 80 2.40 2.04 5.67
C GLY A 80 1.19 2.53 4.87
N ASN A 81 0.86 3.81 5.03
CA ASN A 81 -0.27 4.41 4.30
C ASN A 81 0.11 5.01 2.94
N ALA A 82 1.40 5.15 2.64
CA ALA A 82 1.84 5.92 1.48
C ALA A 82 1.40 5.34 0.13
N MET A 83 1.17 4.02 0.05
CA MET A 83 0.70 3.34 -1.17
C MET A 83 -0.83 3.26 -1.28
N LYS A 84 -1.57 3.78 -0.30
CA LYS A 84 -3.04 3.80 -0.38
C LYS A 84 -3.51 4.88 -1.33
N MET A 85 -4.66 4.66 -1.97
CA MET A 85 -5.13 5.52 -3.05
C MET A 85 -5.21 7.01 -2.68
N ALA A 86 -5.73 7.35 -1.50
CA ALA A 86 -5.81 8.75 -1.05
C ALA A 86 -4.45 9.41 -0.78
N SER A 87 -3.38 8.62 -0.65
CA SER A 87 -2.01 9.14 -0.50
C SER A 87 -1.34 9.43 -1.84
N CYS A 88 -1.84 8.81 -2.92
CA CYS A 88 -1.28 8.93 -4.27
C CYS A 88 -2.19 9.73 -5.22
N VAL A 89 -3.48 9.88 -4.89
CA VAL A 89 -4.46 10.55 -5.75
C VAL A 89 -5.23 11.56 -4.92
N ASN A 90 -5.26 12.80 -5.34
CA ASN A 90 -5.99 13.86 -4.65
C ASN A 90 -7.49 13.91 -5.06
N ASP A 91 -8.24 14.81 -4.44
CA ASP A 91 -9.68 14.99 -4.68
C ASP A 91 -10.02 15.47 -6.10
N GLU A 92 -9.06 15.99 -6.83
CA GLU A 92 -9.16 16.42 -8.24
C GLU A 92 -8.74 15.31 -9.22
N GLY A 93 -8.30 14.14 -8.71
CA GLY A 93 -7.85 13.03 -9.53
C GLY A 93 -6.41 13.15 -10.03
N VAL A 94 -5.65 14.13 -9.52
CA VAL A 94 -4.23 14.26 -9.85
C VAL A 94 -3.44 13.20 -9.09
N MET A 95 -2.60 12.48 -9.82
CA MET A 95 -1.79 11.39 -9.30
C MET A 95 -0.38 11.86 -9.01
N ASP A 96 0.13 11.57 -7.79
CA ASP A 96 1.52 11.80 -7.38
C ASP A 96 2.06 10.55 -6.70
N PHE A 97 3.01 9.91 -7.35
CA PHE A 97 3.70 8.71 -6.87
C PHE A 97 5.13 9.00 -6.40
N SER A 98 5.55 10.25 -6.32
CA SER A 98 6.93 10.64 -6.02
C SER A 98 7.44 10.04 -4.70
N LYS A 99 6.64 10.12 -3.64
CA LYS A 99 6.95 9.55 -2.33
C LYS A 99 7.12 8.03 -2.38
N VAL A 100 6.20 7.35 -3.07
CA VAL A 100 6.23 5.88 -3.22
C VAL A 100 7.40 5.43 -4.08
N SER A 101 7.68 6.14 -5.16
CA SER A 101 8.82 5.85 -6.03
C SER A 101 10.14 5.98 -5.27
N SER A 102 10.29 7.03 -4.46
CA SER A 102 11.47 7.20 -3.59
C SER A 102 11.60 6.07 -2.57
N PHE A 103 10.48 5.63 -1.97
CA PHE A 103 10.47 4.52 -1.02
C PHE A 103 10.91 3.20 -1.67
N VAL A 104 10.37 2.91 -2.86
CA VAL A 104 10.73 1.69 -3.61
C VAL A 104 12.20 1.70 -4.00
N SER A 105 12.70 2.82 -4.56
CA SER A 105 14.12 2.94 -4.94
C SER A 105 15.05 2.77 -3.74
N ALA A 106 14.72 3.41 -2.60
CA ALA A 106 15.53 3.28 -1.40
C ALA A 106 15.53 1.84 -0.84
N ALA A 107 14.40 1.13 -0.97
CA ALA A 107 14.30 -0.28 -0.58
C ALA A 107 15.15 -1.18 -1.49
N GLU A 108 15.06 -0.99 -2.80
CA GLU A 108 15.85 -1.73 -3.80
C GLU A 108 17.35 -1.53 -3.58
N ASP A 109 17.78 -0.29 -3.36
CA ASP A 109 19.18 0.05 -3.06
C ASP A 109 19.68 -0.64 -1.79
N ALA A 110 18.80 -0.87 -0.81
CA ALA A 110 19.10 -1.59 0.43
C ALA A 110 18.96 -3.12 0.32
N GLY A 111 18.60 -3.65 -0.85
CA GLY A 111 18.36 -5.08 -1.07
C GLY A 111 17.08 -5.61 -0.40
N LEU A 112 16.14 -4.73 -0.07
CA LEU A 112 14.83 -5.08 0.49
C LEU A 112 13.80 -5.26 -0.63
N THR A 113 12.86 -6.18 -0.44
CA THR A 113 11.66 -6.24 -1.27
C THR A 113 10.56 -5.33 -0.70
N VAL A 114 9.64 -4.91 -1.55
CA VAL A 114 8.51 -4.09 -1.13
C VAL A 114 7.21 -4.85 -1.36
N TYR A 115 6.42 -4.98 -0.30
CA TYR A 115 5.06 -5.48 -0.42
C TYR A 115 4.10 -4.30 -0.64
N GLY A 116 3.47 -4.27 -1.81
CA GLY A 116 2.53 -3.21 -2.19
C GLY A 116 1.20 -3.33 -1.44
N HIS A 117 0.94 -2.47 -0.49
CA HIS A 117 -0.32 -2.41 0.24
C HIS A 117 -0.89 -1.00 0.15
N THR A 118 -1.99 -0.75 -0.58
CA THR A 118 -2.86 -1.70 -1.29
C THR A 118 -3.51 -1.00 -2.48
N LEU A 119 -3.79 -1.72 -3.55
CA LEU A 119 -4.44 -1.16 -4.74
C LEU A 119 -5.87 -0.67 -4.46
N ALA A 120 -6.62 -1.39 -3.63
CA ALA A 120 -7.96 -1.02 -3.22
C ALA A 120 -8.18 -1.29 -1.73
N TRP A 121 -8.80 -0.34 -1.05
CA TRP A 121 -9.13 -0.42 0.38
C TRP A 121 -10.46 0.28 0.63
N HIS A 122 -11.24 -0.20 1.60
CA HIS A 122 -12.55 0.37 1.92
C HIS A 122 -12.47 1.79 2.52
N ALA A 123 -11.31 2.21 2.99
CA ALA A 123 -11.04 3.54 3.55
C ALA A 123 -9.82 4.17 2.85
N GLN A 124 -9.49 5.41 3.20
CA GLN A 124 -8.34 6.14 2.65
C GLN A 124 -8.36 6.18 1.11
N GLN A 125 -9.53 6.56 0.57
CA GLN A 125 -9.77 6.79 -0.85
C GLN A 125 -10.08 8.27 -1.09
N PRO A 126 -9.75 8.83 -2.25
CA PRO A 126 -10.13 10.18 -2.65
C PRO A 126 -11.62 10.22 -3.00
N SER A 127 -12.48 10.20 -1.96
CA SER A 127 -13.92 9.98 -2.11
C SER A 127 -14.61 11.03 -2.98
N LYS A 128 -14.14 12.29 -2.94
CA LYS A 128 -14.67 13.36 -3.79
C LYS A 128 -14.44 13.06 -5.25
N TYR A 129 -13.22 12.67 -5.62
CA TYR A 129 -12.87 12.29 -6.99
C TYR A 129 -13.67 11.07 -7.45
N LEU A 130 -13.68 10.00 -6.64
CA LEU A 130 -14.37 8.76 -6.99
C LEU A 130 -15.88 8.95 -7.13
N ASN A 131 -16.52 9.69 -6.21
CA ASN A 131 -17.93 10.01 -6.29
C ASN A 131 -18.24 10.89 -7.52
N GLY A 132 -17.30 11.75 -7.92
CA GLY A 132 -17.42 12.52 -9.15
C GLY A 132 -17.43 11.64 -10.40
N LEU A 133 -16.66 10.54 -10.42
CA LEU A 133 -16.62 9.61 -11.56
C LEU A 133 -17.91 8.78 -11.71
N ILE A 134 -18.50 8.38 -10.56
CA ILE A 134 -19.72 7.56 -10.53
C ILE A 134 -21.00 8.40 -10.45
N LYS A 135 -20.87 9.75 -10.46
CA LYS A 135 -22.02 10.63 -10.47
C LYS A 135 -22.89 10.34 -11.70
N ASP A 136 -24.17 10.26 -11.48
CA ASP A 136 -25.13 10.02 -12.56
C ASP A 136 -24.85 10.97 -13.73
N LYS A 137 -24.49 10.39 -14.85
CA LYS A 137 -24.47 11.11 -16.12
C LYS A 137 -25.89 11.07 -16.64
N GLU A 138 -26.42 12.23 -17.04
CA GLU A 138 -27.64 12.24 -17.81
C GLU A 138 -27.43 11.33 -19.03
N LEU A 139 -28.12 10.21 -19.03
CA LEU A 139 -28.11 9.35 -20.22
C LEU A 139 -28.76 10.14 -21.35
N PRO A 140 -28.23 10.04 -22.56
CA PRO A 140 -28.92 10.59 -23.73
C PRO A 140 -30.36 10.06 -23.71
N PRO A 141 -31.36 10.86 -24.15
CA PRO A 141 -32.73 10.39 -24.19
C PRO A 141 -32.74 9.05 -24.92
N ALA A 142 -33.38 8.05 -24.29
CA ALA A 142 -33.43 6.71 -24.83
C ALA A 142 -33.96 6.85 -26.27
N GLU A 143 -33.12 6.53 -27.26
CA GLU A 143 -33.64 6.23 -28.59
C GLU A 143 -34.73 5.19 -28.36
N GLU A 144 -35.83 5.26 -29.12
CA GLU A 144 -37.00 4.38 -29.04
C GLU A 144 -36.55 2.89 -29.26
N ASN A 145 -35.81 2.38 -28.32
CA ASN A 145 -35.47 0.99 -28.31
C ASN A 145 -36.50 0.32 -27.39
N PRO A 146 -37.34 -0.59 -27.91
CA PRO A 146 -38.34 -1.28 -27.08
C PRO A 146 -37.62 -2.16 -26.06
N GLY A 147 -37.28 -1.54 -24.94
CA GLY A 147 -36.65 -2.24 -23.82
C GLY A 147 -37.63 -3.22 -23.19
N LEU A 148 -37.11 -4.25 -22.58
CA LEU A 148 -37.89 -5.16 -21.76
C LEU A 148 -38.27 -4.42 -20.45
N ILE A 149 -39.57 -4.24 -20.20
CA ILE A 149 -40.07 -3.73 -18.93
C ILE A 149 -40.29 -4.92 -18.01
N ILE A 150 -39.57 -4.96 -16.90
CA ILE A 150 -39.72 -5.99 -15.89
C ILE A 150 -40.41 -5.37 -14.69
N THR A 151 -41.58 -5.92 -14.34
CA THR A 151 -42.29 -5.52 -13.13
C THR A 151 -42.09 -6.61 -12.08
N ALA A 152 -41.26 -6.32 -11.08
CA ALA A 152 -41.13 -7.19 -9.93
C ALA A 152 -42.37 -7.09 -9.07
N GLY A 153 -42.89 -8.23 -8.58
CA GLY A 153 -43.97 -8.30 -7.63
C GLY A 153 -43.57 -7.85 -6.22
N ALA A 154 -44.38 -8.24 -5.24
CA ALA A 154 -44.08 -7.94 -3.83
C ALA A 154 -42.72 -8.55 -3.42
N PRO A 155 -41.97 -7.86 -2.51
CA PRO A 155 -40.69 -8.37 -2.05
C PRO A 155 -40.76 -9.81 -1.56
N LYS A 156 -39.85 -10.64 -2.05
CA LYS A 156 -39.73 -12.04 -1.62
C LYS A 156 -38.54 -12.19 -0.67
N LYS A 157 -38.45 -13.33 -0.01
CA LYS A 157 -37.46 -13.58 1.03
C LYS A 157 -36.05 -13.67 0.46
N ASP A 158 -35.90 -14.26 -0.68
CA ASP A 158 -34.59 -14.58 -1.26
C ASP A 158 -34.43 -13.93 -2.65
N THR A 159 -33.25 -13.43 -2.96
CA THR A 159 -32.95 -12.68 -4.21
C THR A 159 -33.14 -13.53 -5.46
N TRP A 160 -32.82 -14.83 -5.39
CA TRP A 160 -33.00 -15.78 -6.49
C TRP A 160 -34.47 -16.12 -6.84
N GLU A 161 -35.42 -15.65 -6.06
CA GLU A 161 -36.83 -15.81 -6.38
C GLU A 161 -37.34 -14.88 -7.51
N TYR A 162 -36.49 -13.96 -7.98
CA TYR A 162 -36.71 -13.07 -9.12
C TYR A 162 -35.61 -13.23 -10.17
N GLU A 163 -35.54 -14.40 -10.78
CA GLU A 163 -34.60 -14.64 -11.84
C GLU A 163 -35.25 -14.38 -13.21
N ILE A 164 -34.46 -13.79 -14.10
CA ILE A 164 -34.84 -13.54 -15.48
C ILE A 164 -33.80 -14.23 -16.33
N TYR A 165 -34.27 -15.15 -17.13
CA TYR A 165 -33.44 -15.87 -18.05
C TYR A 165 -33.61 -15.28 -19.46
N TYR A 166 -32.50 -15.12 -20.14
CA TYR A 166 -32.47 -14.79 -21.55
C TYR A 166 -31.72 -15.89 -22.30
N ASP A 167 -32.45 -16.65 -23.07
CA ASP A 167 -31.90 -17.69 -23.90
C ASP A 167 -31.29 -17.09 -25.16
N LEU A 168 -30.00 -17.35 -25.39
CA LEU A 168 -29.33 -16.92 -26.60
C LEU A 168 -29.76 -17.74 -27.80
N ASP A 169 -30.06 -17.09 -28.93
CA ASP A 169 -30.38 -17.73 -30.18
C ASP A 169 -29.29 -18.70 -30.65
N LYS A 170 -28.04 -18.47 -30.21
CA LYS A 170 -26.91 -19.33 -30.50
C LYS A 170 -26.09 -19.55 -29.23
N PRO A 171 -25.66 -20.78 -28.95
CA PRO A 171 -24.81 -21.04 -27.77
C PRO A 171 -23.46 -20.34 -27.89
N LEU A 172 -22.92 -19.94 -26.75
CA LEU A 172 -21.58 -19.39 -26.65
C LEU A 172 -20.54 -20.45 -27.06
N GLN A 173 -19.52 -20.02 -27.77
CA GLN A 173 -18.45 -20.91 -28.24
C GLN A 173 -17.27 -20.87 -27.27
N ALA A 174 -16.75 -22.01 -26.88
CA ALA A 174 -15.56 -22.09 -26.04
C ALA A 174 -14.36 -21.39 -26.68
N GLY A 175 -13.60 -20.67 -25.89
CA GLY A 175 -12.41 -19.93 -26.32
C GLY A 175 -12.70 -18.61 -27.03
N LYS A 176 -13.94 -18.13 -27.07
CA LYS A 176 -14.30 -16.79 -27.55
C LYS A 176 -14.56 -15.85 -26.39
N THR A 177 -14.27 -14.57 -26.60
CA THR A 177 -14.63 -13.50 -25.67
C THR A 177 -15.93 -12.88 -26.16
N TYR A 178 -16.85 -12.66 -25.24
CA TYR A 178 -18.15 -12.05 -25.49
C TYR A 178 -18.30 -10.82 -24.60
N GLU A 179 -18.84 -9.75 -25.14
CA GLU A 179 -19.20 -8.56 -24.39
C GLU A 179 -20.73 -8.55 -24.23
N ILE A 180 -21.18 -8.39 -22.99
CA ILE A 180 -22.60 -8.24 -22.67
C ILE A 180 -22.81 -6.84 -22.14
N SER A 181 -23.61 -6.04 -22.84
CA SER A 181 -24.00 -4.71 -22.42
C SER A 181 -25.46 -4.67 -22.06
N LEU A 182 -25.75 -4.16 -20.85
CA LEU A 182 -27.11 -3.99 -20.37
C LEU A 182 -27.33 -2.53 -19.95
N ASN A 183 -28.37 -1.91 -20.49
CA ASN A 183 -28.86 -0.62 -20.02
C ASN A 183 -30.05 -0.87 -19.09
N VAL A 184 -29.86 -0.73 -17.80
CA VAL A 184 -30.88 -1.01 -16.81
C VAL A 184 -31.35 0.29 -16.16
N ARG A 185 -32.65 0.48 -16.06
CA ARG A 185 -33.27 1.63 -15.40
C ARG A 185 -34.30 1.13 -14.39
N GLY A 186 -34.10 1.45 -13.14
CA GLY A 186 -35.07 1.17 -12.09
C GLY A 186 -35.91 2.40 -11.75
N THR A 187 -37.19 2.19 -11.38
CA THR A 187 -38.04 3.25 -10.82
C THR A 187 -37.77 3.51 -9.35
N ASN A 188 -37.17 2.54 -8.67
CA ASN A 188 -36.72 2.63 -7.28
C ASN A 188 -35.28 2.15 -7.14
N PRO A 189 -34.55 2.59 -6.11
CA PRO A 189 -33.24 2.04 -5.80
C PRO A 189 -33.33 0.54 -5.57
N GLY A 190 -32.43 -0.22 -6.15
CA GLY A 190 -32.36 -1.68 -6.02
C GLY A 190 -31.02 -2.23 -6.48
N THR A 191 -30.78 -3.49 -6.18
CA THR A 191 -29.61 -4.25 -6.64
C THR A 191 -30.06 -5.26 -7.67
N ILE A 192 -29.28 -5.40 -8.74
CA ILE A 192 -29.44 -6.46 -9.75
C ILE A 192 -28.14 -7.24 -9.75
N ASP A 193 -28.27 -8.53 -9.51
CA ASP A 193 -27.14 -9.46 -9.61
C ASP A 193 -27.17 -10.10 -11.01
N PHE A 194 -26.01 -10.13 -11.66
CA PHE A 194 -25.84 -10.73 -12.97
C PHE A 194 -25.02 -12.00 -12.86
N TRP A 195 -25.58 -13.10 -13.37
CA TRP A 195 -24.93 -14.40 -13.43
C TRP A 195 -24.79 -14.81 -14.90
N PRO A 196 -23.56 -14.76 -15.45
CA PRO A 196 -23.32 -15.15 -16.85
C PRO A 196 -23.33 -16.67 -17.05
#